data_7d8df2029a0c61dd6a0ce42db53eb762
#
_entry.id   7d8df2029a0c61dd6a0ce42db53eb762
#
_cell.length_a   1.000
_cell.length_b   1.000
_cell.length_c   1.000
_cell.angle_alpha   90.00
_cell.angle_beta   90.00
_cell.angle_gamma   90.00
#
_symmetry.space_group_name_H-M   'P 1'
#
loop_
_entity.id
_entity.type
_entity.pdbx_description
1 polymer ?
#
loop_
_entity_poly.entity_id
_entity_poly.type
_entity_poly.pdbx_seq_one_letter_code
_entity_poly.pdbx_strand_id
1 'polypeptide(L)'
;GPMVFKGYWNLPEDTAYTFRGGWHHTGDLGRFDEDGFLWYEGRKAEKELIKPGGENVYPAEVERAILEHPAVDQTVVFGVPDPTWKEGIKAVCILKEGHELDHRELIAFVSQHIASYKKPRYVDFVDEFPLLEDGSPDRAKIKELYGGPQE
;
A
#
# COMPACT_ATOMS: atom_id res chain seq x y z
N GLY A 1 5.14 23.81 -13.60
CA GLY A 1 6.34 24.48 -14.09
C GLY A 1 7.06 23.64 -15.15
N PRO A 2 8.10 24.16 -15.83
CA PRO A 2 8.75 23.50 -16.97
C PRO A 2 9.47 22.18 -16.60
N MET A 3 9.67 21.92 -15.32
CA MET A 3 10.32 20.69 -14.83
C MET A 3 9.35 19.53 -14.64
N VAL A 4 8.04 19.76 -14.78
CA VAL A 4 7.03 18.70 -14.67
C VAL A 4 7.05 17.87 -15.96
N PHE A 5 7.08 16.54 -15.82
CA PHE A 5 7.04 15.61 -16.95
C PHE A 5 5.72 15.74 -17.73
N LYS A 6 5.72 15.33 -19.01
CA LYS A 6 4.56 15.54 -19.90
C LYS A 6 3.49 14.45 -19.78
N GLY A 7 3.85 13.29 -19.26
CA GLY A 7 2.94 12.16 -19.12
C GLY A 7 3.68 10.83 -19.04
N TYR A 8 2.95 9.78 -18.75
CA TYR A 8 3.46 8.40 -18.73
C TYR A 8 3.46 7.80 -20.14
N TRP A 9 4.51 7.07 -20.45
CA TRP A 9 4.65 6.41 -21.75
C TRP A 9 3.56 5.33 -21.92
N ASN A 10 2.81 5.40 -23.01
CA ASN A 10 1.70 4.50 -23.36
C ASN A 10 0.63 4.32 -22.27
N LEU A 11 0.47 5.29 -21.34
CA LEU A 11 -0.52 5.28 -20.27
C LEU A 11 -1.32 6.60 -20.29
N PRO A 12 -2.18 6.81 -21.29
CA PRO A 12 -2.92 8.08 -21.43
C PRO A 12 -3.93 8.32 -20.30
N GLU A 13 -4.57 7.26 -19.80
CA GLU A 13 -5.55 7.35 -18.71
C GLU A 13 -4.87 7.75 -17.39
N ASP A 14 -3.76 7.10 -17.03
CA ASP A 14 -2.95 7.46 -15.86
C ASP A 14 -2.40 8.88 -15.97
N THR A 15 -2.01 9.29 -17.17
CA THR A 15 -1.57 10.66 -17.45
C THR A 15 -2.71 11.65 -17.20
N ALA A 16 -3.89 11.40 -17.78
CA ALA A 16 -5.06 12.25 -17.59
C ALA A 16 -5.48 12.34 -16.12
N TYR A 17 -5.48 11.21 -15.41
CA TYR A 17 -5.77 11.18 -13.99
C TYR A 17 -4.76 11.99 -13.16
N THR A 18 -3.46 11.84 -13.46
CA THR A 18 -2.38 12.54 -12.76
C THR A 18 -2.42 14.05 -12.99
N PHE A 19 -2.85 14.50 -14.17
CA PHE A 19 -2.93 15.92 -14.55
C PHE A 19 -4.36 16.48 -14.56
N ARG A 20 -5.32 15.81 -13.93
CA ARG A 20 -6.71 16.27 -13.87
C ARG A 20 -6.82 17.68 -13.28
N GLY A 21 -7.73 18.48 -13.81
CA GLY A 21 -7.94 19.86 -13.39
C GLY A 21 -6.75 20.79 -13.74
N GLY A 22 -5.81 20.38 -14.60
CA GLY A 22 -4.65 21.19 -15.01
C GLY A 22 -3.51 21.23 -13.99
N TRP A 23 -3.55 20.38 -12.96
CA TRP A 23 -2.54 20.28 -11.90
C TRP A 23 -1.90 18.90 -11.85
N HIS A 24 -0.57 18.86 -11.61
CA HIS A 24 0.11 17.61 -11.32
C HIS A 24 -0.18 17.18 -9.87
N HIS A 25 -0.95 16.10 -9.73
CA HIS A 25 -1.28 15.51 -8.44
C HIS A 25 -0.17 14.55 -8.01
N THR A 26 0.70 14.99 -7.11
CA THR A 26 1.85 14.20 -6.63
C THR A 26 1.44 13.05 -5.72
N GLY A 27 0.28 13.15 -5.08
CA GLY A 27 -0.17 12.26 -4.03
C GLY A 27 0.38 12.61 -2.65
N ASP A 28 1.17 13.68 -2.57
CA ASP A 28 1.61 14.21 -1.29
C ASP A 28 0.52 15.09 -0.66
N LEU A 29 0.46 15.09 0.66
CA LEU A 29 -0.42 15.92 1.47
C LEU A 29 0.39 17.04 2.10
N GLY A 30 -0.17 18.23 2.11
CA GLY A 30 0.46 19.38 2.72
C GLY A 30 -0.56 20.31 3.36
N ARG A 31 -0.11 21.06 4.35
CA ARG A 31 -0.90 22.06 5.07
C ARG A 31 -0.19 23.40 5.01
N PHE A 32 -0.94 24.45 4.75
CA PHE A 32 -0.45 25.82 4.93
C PHE A 32 -0.62 26.26 6.40
N ASP A 33 0.40 26.91 6.94
CA ASP A 33 0.27 27.60 8.21
C ASP A 33 -0.29 29.03 8.04
N GLU A 34 -0.41 29.75 9.16
CA GLU A 34 -0.96 31.13 9.18
C GLU A 34 -0.08 32.13 8.41
N ASP A 35 1.21 31.85 8.29
CA ASP A 35 2.18 32.65 7.56
C ASP A 35 2.27 32.28 6.06
N GLY A 36 1.54 31.26 5.62
CA GLY A 36 1.48 30.79 4.23
C GLY A 36 2.59 29.85 3.84
N PHE A 37 3.36 29.26 4.78
CA PHE A 37 4.32 28.21 4.50
C PHE A 37 3.62 26.87 4.33
N LEU A 38 4.08 26.09 3.34
CA LEU A 38 3.59 24.76 3.07
C LEU A 38 4.40 23.71 3.86
N TRP A 39 3.71 23.01 4.73
CA TRP A 39 4.26 21.90 5.52
C TRP A 39 3.85 20.56 4.92
N TYR A 40 4.80 19.65 4.80
CA TYR A 40 4.54 18.28 4.35
C TYR A 40 3.86 17.48 5.49
N GLU A 41 2.71 16.89 5.19
CA GLU A 41 1.89 16.12 6.15
C GLU A 41 1.89 14.60 5.86
N GLY A 42 2.53 14.17 4.77
CA GLY A 42 2.58 12.77 4.39
C GLY A 42 2.10 12.49 2.98
N ARG A 43 1.73 11.27 2.71
CA ARG A 43 1.18 10.82 1.42
C ARG A 43 -0.23 10.29 1.57
N LYS A 44 -1.01 10.40 0.51
CA LYS A 44 -2.30 9.71 0.41
C LYS A 44 -2.08 8.20 0.49
N ALA A 45 -3.02 7.48 1.14
CA ALA A 45 -2.91 6.04 1.35
C ALA A 45 -2.69 5.24 0.04
N GLU A 46 -3.34 5.66 -1.05
CA GLU A 46 -3.17 5.08 -2.39
C GLU A 46 -1.79 5.30 -3.02
N LYS A 47 -1.01 6.23 -2.47
CA LYS A 47 0.37 6.57 -2.90
C LYS A 47 1.39 6.25 -1.82
N GLU A 48 0.99 5.49 -0.81
CA GLU A 48 1.90 5.03 0.24
C GLU A 48 3.09 4.28 -0.37
N LEU A 49 4.24 4.49 0.23
CA LEU A 49 5.49 3.89 -0.17
C LEU A 49 6.14 3.28 1.07
N ILE A 50 6.35 1.99 1.07
CA ILE A 50 7.04 1.27 2.13
C ILE A 50 8.53 1.24 1.79
N LYS A 51 9.40 1.43 2.78
CA LYS A 51 10.85 1.50 2.58
C LYS A 51 11.62 0.47 3.42
N PRO A 52 11.43 -0.82 3.19
CA PRO A 52 12.19 -1.85 3.90
C PRO A 52 13.67 -1.75 3.50
N GLY A 53 14.55 -1.47 4.48
CA GLY A 53 15.98 -1.34 4.23
C GLY A 53 16.37 -0.24 3.23
N GLY A 54 15.48 0.73 2.96
CA GLY A 54 15.71 1.83 2.01
C GLY A 54 15.19 1.59 0.59
N GLU A 55 14.75 0.38 0.26
CA GLU A 55 14.16 0.04 -1.03
C GLU A 55 12.71 0.54 -1.13
N ASN A 56 12.31 0.99 -2.32
CA ASN A 56 10.95 1.48 -2.55
C ASN A 56 10.02 0.33 -2.91
N VAL A 57 9.01 0.10 -2.08
CA VAL A 57 7.97 -0.92 -2.32
C VAL A 57 6.60 -0.26 -2.33
N TYR A 58 5.86 -0.47 -3.41
CA TYR A 58 4.51 0.03 -3.57
C TYR A 58 3.50 -1.02 -3.07
N PRO A 59 2.65 -0.71 -2.07
CA PRO A 59 1.63 -1.63 -1.57
C PRO A 59 0.82 -2.30 -2.66
N ALA A 60 0.37 -1.55 -3.67
CA ALA A 60 -0.43 -2.07 -4.77
C ALA A 60 0.26 -3.18 -5.60
N GLU A 61 1.59 -3.18 -5.71
CA GLU A 61 2.33 -4.25 -6.39
C GLU A 61 2.29 -5.54 -5.57
N VAL A 62 2.45 -5.41 -4.25
CA VAL A 62 2.40 -6.55 -3.32
C VAL A 62 0.97 -7.10 -3.22
N GLU A 63 -0.03 -6.22 -3.12
CA GLU A 63 -1.45 -6.60 -3.09
C GLU A 63 -1.84 -7.39 -4.34
N ARG A 64 -1.40 -6.95 -5.52
CA ARG A 64 -1.67 -7.67 -6.76
C ARG A 64 -1.09 -9.08 -6.73
N ALA A 65 0.14 -9.25 -6.28
CA ALA A 65 0.76 -10.57 -6.18
C ALA A 65 0.06 -11.47 -5.15
N ILE A 66 -0.41 -10.91 -4.03
CA ILE A 66 -1.19 -11.64 -3.02
C ILE A 66 -2.53 -12.09 -3.60
N LEU A 67 -3.23 -11.24 -4.35
CA LEU A 67 -4.53 -11.53 -4.95
C LEU A 67 -4.47 -12.59 -6.08
N GLU A 68 -3.28 -12.92 -6.60
CA GLU A 68 -3.09 -14.06 -7.49
C GLU A 68 -3.23 -15.41 -6.76
N HIS A 69 -3.14 -15.41 -5.42
CA HIS A 69 -3.34 -16.63 -4.64
C HIS A 69 -4.82 -17.04 -4.60
N PRO A 70 -5.16 -18.30 -4.98
CA PRO A 70 -6.56 -18.72 -5.16
C PRO A 70 -7.40 -18.64 -3.89
N ALA A 71 -6.80 -18.77 -2.70
CA ALA A 71 -7.51 -18.72 -1.41
C ALA A 71 -7.75 -17.30 -0.89
N VAL A 72 -7.12 -16.27 -1.46
CA VAL A 72 -7.27 -14.88 -0.98
C VAL A 72 -8.42 -14.19 -1.70
N ASP A 73 -9.27 -13.52 -0.94
CA ASP A 73 -10.38 -12.70 -1.44
C ASP A 73 -10.00 -11.23 -1.48
N GLN A 74 -9.52 -10.69 -0.36
CA GLN A 74 -9.12 -9.29 -0.24
C GLN A 74 -7.80 -9.16 0.51
N THR A 75 -7.07 -8.10 0.24
CA THR A 75 -5.84 -7.78 0.98
C THR A 75 -5.59 -6.28 1.05
N VAL A 76 -5.00 -5.85 2.14
CA VAL A 76 -4.47 -4.49 2.33
C VAL A 76 -3.04 -4.62 2.82
N VAL A 77 -2.12 -3.93 2.14
CA VAL A 77 -0.69 -3.93 2.44
C VAL A 77 -0.24 -2.55 2.89
N PHE A 78 0.57 -2.49 3.93
CA PHE A 78 1.15 -1.25 4.46
C PHE A 78 2.47 -1.49 5.19
N GLY A 79 3.20 -0.40 5.47
CA GLY A 79 4.43 -0.44 6.26
C GLY A 79 4.16 -0.46 7.75
N VAL A 80 4.93 -1.28 8.48
CA VAL A 80 4.94 -1.36 9.95
C VAL A 80 6.35 -1.20 10.48
N PRO A 81 6.54 -0.75 11.74
CA PRO A 81 7.86 -0.74 12.35
C PRO A 81 8.50 -2.12 12.34
N ASP A 82 9.77 -2.20 11.93
CA ASP A 82 10.56 -3.43 11.89
C ASP A 82 11.92 -3.20 12.55
N PRO A 83 12.33 -4.05 13.50
CA PRO A 83 13.57 -3.85 14.24
C PRO A 83 14.84 -3.99 13.37
N THR A 84 14.78 -4.74 12.27
CA THR A 84 15.92 -5.00 11.39
C THR A 84 15.98 -4.00 10.23
N TRP A 85 14.84 -3.75 9.60
CA TRP A 85 14.75 -2.98 8.37
C TRP A 85 14.18 -1.56 8.58
N LYS A 86 13.91 -1.16 9.84
CA LYS A 86 13.20 0.05 10.26
C LYS A 86 11.73 0.03 9.87
N GLU A 87 11.42 -0.43 8.66
CA GLU A 87 10.07 -0.62 8.15
C GLU A 87 9.96 -2.00 7.50
N GLY A 88 8.94 -2.75 7.87
CA GLY A 88 8.58 -4.06 7.30
C GLY A 88 7.28 -3.97 6.52
N ILE A 89 7.09 -4.90 5.58
CA ILE A 89 5.88 -5.01 4.79
C ILE A 89 4.92 -5.93 5.53
N LYS A 90 3.72 -5.43 5.84
CA LYS A 90 2.63 -6.20 6.43
C LYS A 90 1.46 -6.30 5.47
N ALA A 91 0.92 -7.50 5.34
CA ALA A 91 -0.32 -7.78 4.63
C ALA A 91 -1.40 -8.21 5.63
N VAL A 92 -2.60 -7.65 5.52
CA VAL A 92 -3.80 -8.13 6.20
C VAL A 92 -4.73 -8.66 5.12
N CYS A 93 -5.17 -9.92 5.25
CA CYS A 93 -5.87 -10.63 4.20
C CYS A 93 -7.20 -11.21 4.71
N ILE A 94 -8.21 -11.20 3.85
CA ILE A 94 -9.45 -11.98 4.00
C ILE A 94 -9.34 -13.18 3.08
N LEU A 95 -9.61 -14.37 3.60
CA LEU A 95 -9.65 -15.58 2.81
C LEU A 95 -11.05 -15.80 2.21
N LYS A 96 -11.10 -16.47 1.08
CA LYS A 96 -12.36 -16.93 0.50
C LYS A 96 -13.00 -17.98 1.40
N GLU A 97 -14.32 -18.04 1.41
CA GLU A 97 -15.09 -18.98 2.21
C GLU A 97 -14.61 -20.43 1.99
N GLY A 98 -14.42 -21.17 3.10
CA GLY A 98 -13.97 -22.55 3.09
C GLY A 98 -12.48 -22.77 2.76
N HIS A 99 -11.68 -21.72 2.66
CA HIS A 99 -10.24 -21.83 2.45
C HIS A 99 -9.48 -21.60 3.77
N GLU A 100 -8.39 -22.34 3.92
CA GLU A 100 -7.39 -22.14 4.96
C GLU A 100 -6.04 -21.86 4.28
N LEU A 101 -5.24 -21.01 4.89
CA LEU A 101 -3.92 -20.64 4.36
C LEU A 101 -3.00 -20.28 5.52
N ASP A 102 -1.79 -20.83 5.53
CA ASP A 102 -0.75 -20.44 6.48
C ASP A 102 0.00 -19.20 5.97
N HIS A 103 0.41 -18.33 6.91
CA HIS A 103 1.15 -17.12 6.57
C HIS A 103 2.46 -17.40 5.81
N ARG A 104 3.17 -18.50 6.14
CA ARG A 104 4.42 -18.86 5.46
C ARG A 104 4.16 -19.32 4.03
N GLU A 105 3.06 -20.00 3.81
CA GLU A 105 2.63 -20.45 2.49
C GLU A 105 2.33 -19.24 1.59
N LEU A 106 1.58 -18.26 2.10
CA LEU A 106 1.33 -17.01 1.36
C LEU A 106 2.63 -16.26 1.05
N ILE A 107 3.53 -16.10 2.03
CA ILE A 107 4.82 -15.43 1.82
C ILE A 107 5.66 -16.17 0.77
N ALA A 108 5.68 -17.50 0.80
CA ALA A 108 6.39 -18.31 -0.18
C ALA A 108 5.82 -18.16 -1.58
N PHE A 109 4.49 -18.16 -1.70
CA PHE A 109 3.79 -17.90 -2.96
C PHE A 109 4.16 -16.52 -3.53
N VAL A 110 4.01 -15.46 -2.75
CA VAL A 110 4.32 -14.08 -3.19
C VAL A 110 5.79 -13.94 -3.61
N SER A 111 6.71 -14.61 -2.92
CA SER A 111 8.15 -14.55 -3.25
C SER A 111 8.50 -15.15 -4.62
N GLN A 112 7.61 -15.94 -5.23
CA GLN A 112 7.76 -16.47 -6.59
C GLN A 112 7.25 -15.54 -7.68
N HIS A 113 6.43 -14.53 -7.30
CA HIS A 113 5.75 -13.63 -8.25
C HIS A 113 6.36 -12.22 -8.27
N ILE A 114 7.02 -11.81 -7.18
CA ILE A 114 7.70 -10.51 -7.09
C ILE A 114 9.10 -10.65 -6.49
N ALA A 115 9.90 -9.59 -6.59
CA ALA A 115 11.24 -9.56 -6.01
C ALA A 115 11.21 -9.86 -4.50
N SER A 116 12.14 -10.67 -4.02
CA SER A 116 12.10 -11.22 -2.66
C SER A 116 12.10 -10.17 -1.53
N TYR A 117 12.65 -8.99 -1.77
CA TYR A 117 12.64 -7.88 -0.80
C TYR A 117 11.27 -7.19 -0.69
N LYS A 118 10.37 -7.43 -1.67
CA LYS A 118 9.00 -6.88 -1.71
C LYS A 118 7.97 -7.78 -1.03
N LYS A 119 8.31 -9.04 -0.74
CA LYS A 119 7.37 -9.97 -0.09
C LYS A 119 6.97 -9.48 1.30
N PRO A 120 5.74 -9.74 1.75
CA PRO A 120 5.33 -9.46 3.12
C PRO A 120 6.24 -10.18 4.12
N ARG A 121 6.58 -9.49 5.20
CA ARG A 121 7.26 -10.07 6.34
C ARG A 121 6.28 -10.54 7.40
N TYR A 122 5.17 -9.82 7.49
CA TYR A 122 4.09 -10.07 8.43
C TYR A 122 2.78 -10.26 7.67
N VAL A 123 2.00 -11.24 8.09
CA VAL A 123 0.70 -11.56 7.49
C VAL A 123 -0.29 -11.83 8.61
N ASP A 124 -1.43 -11.14 8.59
CA ASP A 124 -2.57 -11.45 9.42
C ASP A 124 -3.75 -11.87 8.53
N PHE A 125 -4.52 -12.83 9.01
CA PHE A 125 -5.79 -13.21 8.41
C PHE A 125 -6.94 -12.73 9.30
N VAL A 126 -7.93 -12.12 8.69
CA VAL A 126 -9.10 -11.54 9.37
C VAL A 126 -10.39 -11.92 8.63
N ASP A 127 -11.51 -11.86 9.33
CA ASP A 127 -12.81 -12.21 8.76
C ASP A 127 -13.41 -11.06 7.94
N GLU A 128 -13.15 -9.80 8.35
CA GLU A 128 -13.71 -8.61 7.70
C GLU A 128 -12.78 -7.40 7.81
N PHE A 129 -12.94 -6.46 6.88
CA PHE A 129 -12.31 -5.14 6.94
C PHE A 129 -13.31 -4.07 7.38
N PRO A 130 -12.86 -3.05 8.14
CA PRO A 130 -13.60 -1.80 8.25
C PRO A 130 -13.70 -1.17 6.86
N LEU A 131 -14.90 -0.68 6.51
CA LEU A 131 -15.19 -0.11 5.20
C LEU A 131 -15.42 1.40 5.29
N LEU A 132 -15.11 2.12 4.23
CA LEU A 132 -15.51 3.49 3.98
C LEU A 132 -16.97 3.54 3.50
N GLU A 133 -17.55 4.75 3.40
CA GLU A 133 -18.93 4.96 2.95
C GLU A 133 -19.19 4.43 1.52
N ASP A 134 -18.16 4.35 0.68
CA ASP A 134 -18.23 3.83 -0.69
C ASP A 134 -18.06 2.30 -0.77
N GLY A 135 -17.91 1.62 0.38
CA GLY A 135 -17.74 0.18 0.47
C GLY A 135 -16.31 -0.31 0.25
N SER A 136 -15.34 0.57 0.00
CA SER A 136 -13.93 0.20 -0.09
C SER A 136 -13.30 -0.01 1.30
N PRO A 137 -12.22 -0.82 1.42
CA PRO A 137 -11.50 -1.00 2.69
C PRO A 137 -10.95 0.33 3.24
N ASP A 138 -11.25 0.63 4.49
CA ASP A 138 -10.64 1.76 5.21
C ASP A 138 -9.20 1.43 5.59
N ARG A 139 -8.28 1.72 4.68
CA ARG A 139 -6.84 1.43 4.84
C ARG A 139 -6.24 2.10 6.09
N ALA A 140 -6.71 3.31 6.43
CA ALA A 140 -6.21 4.03 7.60
C ALA A 140 -6.61 3.30 8.89
N LYS A 141 -7.87 2.88 8.97
CA LYS A 141 -8.40 2.13 10.11
C LYS A 141 -7.76 0.74 10.23
N ILE A 142 -7.57 0.05 9.12
CA ILE A 142 -6.88 -1.25 9.09
C ILE A 142 -5.44 -1.09 9.60
N LYS A 143 -4.73 -0.05 9.15
CA LYS A 143 -3.37 0.23 9.63
C LYS A 143 -3.35 0.60 11.12
N GLU A 144 -4.34 1.33 11.62
CA GLU A 144 -4.48 1.63 13.06
C GLU A 144 -4.65 0.35 13.88
N LEU A 145 -5.50 -0.59 13.42
CA LEU A 145 -5.81 -1.83 14.12
C LEU A 145 -4.66 -2.84 14.10
N TYR A 146 -3.97 -2.98 12.97
CA TYR A 146 -2.99 -4.05 12.72
C TYR A 146 -1.56 -3.55 12.55
N GLY A 147 -1.31 -2.24 12.56
CA GLY A 147 -0.01 -1.62 12.28
C GLY A 147 0.92 -1.46 13.49
N GLY A 148 0.53 -1.97 14.65
CA GLY A 148 1.35 -1.92 15.87
C GLY A 148 2.71 -2.61 15.74
N PRO A 149 3.56 -2.55 16.78
CA PRO A 149 4.83 -3.28 16.80
C PRO A 149 4.61 -4.77 16.54
N GLN A 150 5.45 -5.36 15.68
CA GLN A 150 5.38 -6.77 15.35
C GLN A 150 6.30 -7.55 16.31
N GLU A 151 5.80 -8.64 16.91
CA GLU A 151 6.58 -9.56 17.75
C GLU A 151 7.41 -10.55 16.94
#